data_a1abc88a064533b96e131c2a1143d935
#
_entry.id   a1abc88a064533b96e131c2a1143d935
#
_cell.length_a   1.000
_cell.length_b   1.000
_cell.length_c   1.000
_cell.angle_alpha   90.00
_cell.angle_beta   90.00
_cell.angle_gamma   90.00
#
_symmetry.space_group_name_H-M   'P 1'
#
loop_
_entity.id
_entity.type
_entity.pdbx_description
1 polymer ?
#
loop_
_entity_poly.entity_id
_entity_poly.type
_entity_poly.pdbx_seq_one_letter_code
_entity_poly.pdbx_strand_id
1 'polypeptide(L)'
;GDWGFAENLAYATLLDEGDRLRLVGQDSGRGTFFHRHAVLHDQKTDVDYLPLQQLVKTPEDATIIDSLLSEEAVMAFEYGYSTSKWGRLCGLAMFLPHGYEGQGPEHSSARLERFLQLCALENMQVCVPTTPAQAFHMIRRQMRMPTRKPLVVMTPKSLLRHKLAVSSLDELANGGFQHLIPDTTADARKVRRVVVCSGKVYYDLLEEAQKQKLKDVALVRVEQLYPFPREMLTAELKRLSKAREVIWCQEEPQNQGAWYQIKHHFEPCLAAGQTLHYAGRGRSPSPAAGHYNDHVAEQQALIADALVNPATGKVAAE
;
A
#
# COMPACT_ATOMS: atom_id res chain seq x y z
N GLY A 1 -8.07 -10.95 -11.67
CA GLY A 1 -8.13 -9.54 -12.04
C GLY A 1 -6.87 -8.80 -11.63
N ASP A 2 -6.58 -7.75 -12.34
CA ASP A 2 -5.51 -6.81 -12.00
C ASP A 2 -6.00 -5.69 -11.07
N TRP A 3 -5.14 -4.73 -10.80
CA TRP A 3 -5.45 -3.62 -9.91
C TRP A 3 -6.56 -2.72 -10.43
N GLY A 4 -6.48 -2.31 -11.70
CA GLY A 4 -7.49 -1.42 -12.30
C GLY A 4 -8.88 -2.05 -12.34
N PHE A 5 -8.95 -3.34 -12.64
CA PHE A 5 -10.18 -4.11 -12.56
C PHE A 5 -10.76 -4.12 -11.13
N ALA A 6 -9.95 -4.43 -10.13
CA ALA A 6 -10.39 -4.51 -8.73
C ALA A 6 -10.83 -3.14 -8.19
N GLU A 7 -10.14 -2.06 -8.55
CA GLU A 7 -10.48 -0.70 -8.19
C GLU A 7 -11.84 -0.29 -8.78
N ASN A 8 -12.04 -0.47 -10.09
CA ASN A 8 -13.31 -0.16 -10.74
C ASN A 8 -14.46 -1.03 -10.20
N LEU A 9 -14.21 -2.31 -9.93
CA LEU A 9 -15.21 -3.20 -9.34
C LEU A 9 -15.61 -2.76 -7.92
N ALA A 10 -14.68 -2.25 -7.12
CA ALA A 10 -14.99 -1.69 -5.81
C ALA A 10 -15.94 -0.49 -5.93
N TYR A 11 -15.66 0.43 -6.86
CA TYR A 11 -16.54 1.57 -7.13
C TYR A 11 -17.90 1.10 -7.63
N ALA A 12 -17.94 0.19 -8.61
CA ALA A 12 -19.18 -0.32 -9.18
C ALA A 12 -20.10 -0.94 -8.12
N THR A 13 -19.55 -1.80 -7.26
CA THR A 13 -20.33 -2.44 -6.20
C THR A 13 -20.82 -1.47 -5.12
N LEU A 14 -20.08 -0.43 -4.81
CA LEU A 14 -20.51 0.62 -3.87
C LEU A 14 -21.63 1.48 -4.49
N LEU A 15 -21.51 1.84 -5.76
CA LEU A 15 -22.56 2.59 -6.49
C LEU A 15 -23.86 1.79 -6.60
N ASP A 16 -23.79 0.50 -6.92
CA ASP A 16 -24.95 -0.40 -6.97
C ASP A 16 -25.65 -0.53 -5.60
N GLU A 17 -24.88 -0.46 -4.53
CA GLU A 17 -25.39 -0.46 -3.15
C GLU A 17 -25.90 0.92 -2.68
N GLY A 18 -25.86 1.95 -3.55
CA GLY A 18 -26.40 3.28 -3.30
C GLY A 18 -25.43 4.28 -2.67
N ASP A 19 -24.15 3.95 -2.57
CA ASP A 19 -23.12 4.92 -2.23
C ASP A 19 -22.85 5.87 -3.41
N ARG A 20 -22.15 6.98 -3.17
CA ARG A 20 -21.76 7.95 -4.17
C ARG A 20 -20.26 7.95 -4.37
N LEU A 21 -19.83 8.19 -5.62
CA LEU A 21 -18.44 8.29 -5.99
C LEU A 21 -18.11 9.69 -6.51
N ARG A 22 -17.06 10.29 -5.95
CA ARG A 22 -16.38 11.44 -6.54
C ARG A 22 -14.90 11.15 -6.58
N LEU A 23 -14.38 10.86 -7.77
CA LEU A 23 -12.98 10.57 -8.05
C LEU A 23 -12.36 11.81 -8.71
N VAL A 24 -11.40 12.41 -8.06
CA VAL A 24 -10.78 13.66 -8.51
C VAL A 24 -9.27 13.61 -8.35
N GLY A 25 -8.56 14.07 -9.32
CA GLY A 25 -7.11 14.14 -9.32
C GLY A 25 -6.57 14.30 -10.73
N GLN A 26 -5.27 14.33 -10.87
CA GLN A 26 -4.63 14.40 -12.17
C GLN A 26 -4.88 13.11 -12.94
N ASP A 27 -5.43 13.23 -14.16
CA ASP A 27 -5.68 12.10 -15.06
C ASP A 27 -6.51 10.96 -14.39
N SER A 28 -7.54 11.34 -13.66
CA SER A 28 -8.37 10.38 -12.89
C SER A 28 -9.15 9.43 -13.78
N GLY A 29 -9.60 9.88 -14.95
CA GLY A 29 -10.40 9.08 -15.87
C GLY A 29 -9.64 7.88 -16.43
N ARG A 30 -8.43 8.09 -16.92
CA ARG A 30 -7.54 7.05 -17.44
C ARG A 30 -6.74 6.38 -16.33
N GLY A 31 -6.39 7.13 -15.31
CA GLY A 31 -5.32 6.83 -14.36
C GLY A 31 -3.96 7.19 -14.94
N THR A 32 -3.17 7.99 -14.22
CA THR A 32 -1.85 8.49 -14.66
C THR A 32 -0.94 7.39 -15.22
N PHE A 33 -1.07 6.17 -14.72
CA PHE A 33 -0.29 5.01 -15.15
C PHE A 33 -1.05 4.06 -16.10
N PHE A 34 -2.09 4.55 -16.79
CA PHE A 34 -2.90 3.77 -17.74
C PHE A 34 -3.51 2.51 -17.13
N HIS A 35 -4.04 2.59 -15.93
CA HIS A 35 -4.53 1.42 -15.20
C HIS A 35 -6.03 1.42 -14.93
N ARG A 36 -6.67 2.61 -14.85
CA ARG A 36 -8.06 2.70 -14.43
C ARG A 36 -9.04 2.62 -15.59
N HIS A 37 -8.85 3.44 -16.62
CA HIS A 37 -9.74 3.50 -17.79
C HIS A 37 -11.23 3.59 -17.44
N ALA A 38 -11.57 4.43 -16.46
CA ALA A 38 -12.95 4.62 -16.01
C ALA A 38 -13.74 5.58 -16.90
N VAL A 39 -13.07 6.28 -17.81
CA VAL A 39 -13.65 7.10 -18.89
C VAL A 39 -13.16 6.56 -20.22
N LEU A 40 -14.09 6.30 -21.13
CA LEU A 40 -13.82 5.86 -22.50
C LEU A 40 -14.22 6.98 -23.47
N HIS A 41 -13.41 7.19 -24.50
CA HIS A 41 -13.62 8.22 -25.52
C HIS A 41 -14.04 7.58 -26.84
N ASP A 42 -15.15 8.01 -27.42
CA ASP A 42 -15.55 7.59 -28.77
C ASP A 42 -14.60 8.19 -29.80
N GLN A 43 -13.96 7.34 -30.58
CA GLN A 43 -12.92 7.75 -31.53
C GLN A 43 -13.45 8.55 -32.74
N LYS A 44 -14.76 8.65 -32.93
CA LYS A 44 -15.38 9.36 -34.04
C LYS A 44 -16.06 10.65 -33.63
N THR A 45 -16.68 10.64 -32.46
CA THR A 45 -17.51 11.76 -31.97
C THR A 45 -16.86 12.52 -30.83
N ASP A 46 -15.77 12.00 -30.26
CA ASP A 46 -15.08 12.55 -29.10
C ASP A 46 -15.99 12.68 -27.86
N VAL A 47 -17.02 11.86 -27.81
CA VAL A 47 -17.96 11.83 -26.68
C VAL A 47 -17.42 10.88 -25.60
N ASP A 48 -17.43 11.37 -24.36
CA ASP A 48 -17.06 10.59 -23.19
C ASP A 48 -18.16 9.61 -22.79
N TYR A 49 -17.76 8.37 -22.49
CA TYR A 49 -18.60 7.36 -21.91
C TYR A 49 -18.04 6.89 -20.56
N LEU A 50 -18.84 7.04 -19.51
CA LEU A 50 -18.50 6.65 -18.15
C LEU A 50 -19.30 5.41 -17.75
N PRO A 51 -18.73 4.20 -17.81
CA PRO A 51 -19.46 2.96 -17.45
C PRO A 51 -20.07 3.00 -16.05
N LEU A 52 -19.40 3.58 -15.08
CA LEU A 52 -19.86 3.67 -13.69
C LEU A 52 -21.14 4.52 -13.54
N GLN A 53 -21.39 5.48 -14.44
CA GLN A 53 -22.63 6.27 -14.43
C GLN A 53 -23.85 5.47 -14.81
N GLN A 54 -23.70 4.32 -15.47
CA GLN A 54 -24.80 3.44 -15.82
C GLN A 54 -25.39 2.69 -14.61
N LEU A 55 -24.66 2.71 -13.49
CA LEU A 55 -25.07 2.04 -12.24
C LEU A 55 -25.85 2.96 -11.29
N VAL A 56 -25.94 4.25 -11.59
CA VAL A 56 -26.60 5.22 -10.73
C VAL A 56 -27.82 5.84 -11.40
N LYS A 57 -28.77 6.31 -10.60
CA LYS A 57 -29.99 6.98 -11.11
C LYS A 57 -29.70 8.41 -11.58
N THR A 58 -28.77 9.06 -10.91
CA THR A 58 -28.42 10.47 -11.13
C THR A 58 -26.93 10.50 -11.51
N PRO A 59 -26.54 11.00 -12.70
CA PRO A 59 -25.14 11.02 -13.13
C PRO A 59 -24.18 11.68 -12.13
N GLU A 60 -24.65 12.65 -11.37
CA GLU A 60 -23.88 13.35 -10.35
C GLU A 60 -23.50 12.47 -9.16
N ASP A 61 -24.12 11.32 -9.02
CA ASP A 61 -23.75 10.34 -7.97
C ASP A 61 -22.50 9.53 -8.32
N ALA A 62 -22.06 9.57 -9.58
CA ALA A 62 -20.80 8.98 -10.03
C ALA A 62 -20.03 9.99 -10.90
N THR A 63 -19.13 10.76 -10.28
CA THR A 63 -18.35 11.79 -10.98
C THR A 63 -16.87 11.43 -10.99
N ILE A 64 -16.24 11.58 -12.17
CA ILE A 64 -14.81 11.41 -12.37
C ILE A 64 -14.30 12.70 -13.01
N ILE A 65 -13.34 13.35 -12.36
CA ILE A 65 -12.88 14.70 -12.73
C ILE A 65 -11.37 14.72 -12.81
N ASP A 66 -10.86 15.07 -13.97
CA ASP A 66 -9.45 15.39 -14.13
C ASP A 66 -9.20 16.81 -13.61
N SER A 67 -8.41 16.91 -12.56
CA SER A 67 -8.15 18.18 -11.88
C SER A 67 -6.97 18.94 -12.46
N LEU A 68 -6.84 20.18 -12.07
CA LEU A 68 -5.61 20.96 -12.24
C LEU A 68 -4.45 20.31 -11.46
N LEU A 69 -3.22 20.62 -11.88
CA LEU A 69 -1.98 20.21 -11.21
C LEU A 69 -1.77 20.95 -9.87
N SER A 70 -2.65 20.72 -8.92
CA SER A 70 -2.55 21.28 -7.57
C SER A 70 -3.25 20.35 -6.58
N GLU A 71 -2.50 19.41 -6.01
CA GLU A 71 -3.00 18.41 -5.08
C GLU A 71 -3.56 19.05 -3.80
N GLU A 72 -2.94 20.15 -3.33
CA GLU A 72 -3.41 20.90 -2.17
C GLU A 72 -4.79 21.53 -2.42
N ALA A 73 -4.97 22.15 -3.58
CA ALA A 73 -6.25 22.73 -3.96
C ALA A 73 -7.35 21.68 -4.14
N VAL A 74 -7.01 20.54 -4.74
CA VAL A 74 -7.93 19.41 -4.91
C VAL A 74 -8.36 18.89 -3.54
N MET A 75 -7.42 18.65 -2.63
CA MET A 75 -7.73 18.13 -1.29
C MET A 75 -8.56 19.11 -0.48
N ALA A 76 -8.22 20.40 -0.51
CA ALA A 76 -8.97 21.44 0.19
C ALA A 76 -10.40 21.57 -0.34
N PHE A 77 -10.57 21.51 -1.67
CA PHE A 77 -11.89 21.53 -2.29
C PHE A 77 -12.72 20.30 -1.89
N GLU A 78 -12.17 19.11 -2.01
CA GLU A 78 -12.90 17.86 -1.68
C GLU A 78 -13.27 17.80 -0.20
N TYR A 79 -12.41 18.26 0.69
CA TYR A 79 -12.73 18.37 2.11
C TYR A 79 -13.90 19.34 2.35
N GLY A 80 -13.84 20.55 1.77
CA GLY A 80 -14.89 21.54 1.89
C GLY A 80 -16.21 21.08 1.27
N TYR A 81 -16.17 20.48 0.08
CA TYR A 81 -17.32 19.94 -0.61
C TYR A 81 -18.02 18.84 0.21
N SER A 82 -17.25 17.92 0.76
CA SER A 82 -17.80 16.82 1.56
C SER A 82 -18.48 17.31 2.84
N THR A 83 -17.90 18.28 3.51
CA THR A 83 -18.45 18.84 4.75
C THR A 83 -19.70 19.69 4.51
N SER A 84 -19.73 20.46 3.42
CA SER A 84 -20.84 21.37 3.11
C SER A 84 -22.05 20.65 2.50
N LYS A 85 -21.84 19.76 1.56
CA LYS A 85 -22.94 19.13 0.80
C LYS A 85 -23.53 17.90 1.49
N TRP A 86 -22.74 17.14 2.23
CA TRP A 86 -23.19 15.89 2.82
C TRP A 86 -23.27 15.89 4.34
N GLY A 87 -22.85 16.98 5.00
CA GLY A 87 -23.01 17.20 6.44
C GLY A 87 -22.41 16.14 7.35
N ARG A 88 -21.52 15.31 6.82
CA ARG A 88 -20.87 14.21 7.55
C ARG A 88 -19.41 14.11 7.13
N LEU A 89 -18.57 13.56 8.01
CA LEU A 89 -17.23 13.15 7.62
C LEU A 89 -17.34 12.23 6.39
N CYS A 90 -16.73 12.65 5.28
CA CYS A 90 -16.74 11.84 4.07
C CYS A 90 -15.79 10.66 4.21
N GLY A 91 -16.00 9.65 3.39
CA GLY A 91 -15.08 8.54 3.26
C GLY A 91 -13.83 8.91 2.45
N LEU A 92 -13.21 10.09 2.75
CA LEU A 92 -12.05 10.58 2.00
C LEU A 92 -10.95 9.52 1.92
N ALA A 93 -10.59 9.15 0.70
CA ALA A 93 -9.46 8.28 0.42
C ALA A 93 -8.46 9.03 -0.47
N MET A 94 -7.21 9.10 -0.03
CA MET A 94 -6.11 9.74 -0.73
C MET A 94 -5.20 8.65 -1.32
N PHE A 95 -5.20 8.50 -2.64
CA PHE A 95 -4.29 7.60 -3.34
C PHE A 95 -3.04 8.39 -3.72
N LEU A 96 -1.96 8.15 -2.99
CA LEU A 96 -0.73 8.93 -3.10
C LEU A 96 0.36 8.12 -3.81
N PRO A 97 0.99 8.65 -4.86
CA PRO A 97 2.10 7.98 -5.52
C PRO A 97 3.26 7.75 -4.55
N HIS A 98 3.62 6.50 -4.35
CA HIS A 98 4.70 6.13 -3.46
C HIS A 98 5.33 4.80 -3.85
N GLY A 99 6.58 4.82 -4.27
CA GLY A 99 7.37 3.64 -4.59
C GLY A 99 8.75 4.01 -5.09
N TYR A 100 9.76 3.30 -4.61
CA TYR A 100 11.14 3.41 -5.09
C TYR A 100 11.27 2.58 -6.37
N GLU A 101 11.23 3.24 -7.54
CA GLU A 101 11.16 2.57 -8.85
C GLU A 101 12.25 3.03 -9.81
N GLY A 102 13.31 3.66 -9.32
CA GLY A 102 14.40 4.19 -10.14
C GLY A 102 13.99 5.37 -11.02
N GLN A 103 12.90 6.05 -10.66
CA GLN A 103 12.38 7.23 -11.35
C GLN A 103 12.54 8.47 -10.46
N GLY A 104 12.07 9.63 -10.93
CA GLY A 104 12.19 10.88 -10.20
C GLY A 104 11.45 10.89 -8.85
N PRO A 105 11.69 11.93 -8.02
CA PRO A 105 11.16 12.01 -6.68
C PRO A 105 9.62 12.09 -6.62
N GLU A 106 8.96 12.49 -7.70
CA GLU A 106 7.49 12.55 -7.82
C GLU A 106 6.82 11.20 -7.62
N HIS A 107 7.52 10.09 -7.86
CA HIS A 107 7.01 8.73 -7.67
C HIS A 107 7.16 8.20 -6.23
N SER A 108 7.86 8.92 -5.36
CA SER A 108 8.09 8.58 -3.94
C SER A 108 7.83 9.76 -2.99
N SER A 109 7.18 10.81 -3.46
CA SER A 109 7.03 12.07 -2.73
C SER A 109 5.86 12.10 -1.73
N ALA A 110 5.10 11.04 -1.59
CA ALA A 110 3.97 10.97 -0.65
C ALA A 110 4.36 11.17 0.82
N ARG A 111 5.61 10.87 1.18
CA ARG A 111 6.14 11.06 2.54
C ARG A 111 5.35 10.29 3.59
N LEU A 112 5.36 8.98 3.47
CA LEU A 112 4.72 8.03 4.38
C LEU A 112 4.98 8.35 5.86
N GLU A 113 6.22 8.65 6.21
CA GLU A 113 6.64 9.00 7.56
C GLU A 113 5.89 10.20 8.15
N ARG A 114 5.52 11.19 7.35
CA ARG A 114 4.76 12.37 7.82
C ARG A 114 3.34 12.02 8.20
N PHE A 115 2.67 11.18 7.42
CA PHE A 115 1.34 10.70 7.78
C PHE A 115 1.39 9.88 9.05
N LEU A 116 2.34 8.97 9.18
CA LEU A 116 2.50 8.15 10.38
C LEU A 116 2.83 9.00 11.62
N GLN A 117 3.60 10.08 11.46
CA GLN A 117 3.90 11.03 12.54
C GLN A 117 2.64 11.76 13.07
N LEU A 118 1.65 12.00 12.20
CA LEU A 118 0.40 12.67 12.54
C LEU A 118 -0.66 11.70 13.10
N CYS A 119 -0.39 10.40 13.10
CA CYS A 119 -1.33 9.39 13.56
C CYS A 119 -1.42 9.34 15.08
N ALA A 120 -2.61 9.57 15.60
CA ALA A 120 -2.93 9.43 17.03
C ALA A 120 -4.42 9.13 17.22
N LEU A 121 -4.78 8.40 18.28
CA LEU A 121 -6.17 8.13 18.65
C LEU A 121 -7.03 7.61 17.50
N GLU A 122 -6.41 6.85 16.59
CA GLU A 122 -7.06 6.32 15.39
C GLU A 122 -7.71 7.40 14.49
N ASN A 123 -7.07 8.57 14.39
CA ASN A 123 -7.59 9.71 13.63
C ASN A 123 -7.64 9.50 12.12
N MET A 124 -6.84 8.59 11.58
CA MET A 124 -6.80 8.22 10.16
C MET A 124 -6.40 6.76 9.99
N GLN A 125 -6.38 6.28 8.77
CA GLN A 125 -5.83 4.98 8.40
C GLN A 125 -4.70 5.20 7.39
N VAL A 126 -3.60 4.46 7.52
CA VAL A 126 -2.48 4.47 6.57
C VAL A 126 -2.28 3.05 6.06
N CYS A 127 -2.55 2.83 4.78
CA CYS A 127 -2.53 1.52 4.14
C CYS A 127 -1.57 1.48 2.95
N VAL A 128 -0.97 0.31 2.75
CA VAL A 128 -0.07 0.02 1.63
C VAL A 128 -0.50 -1.33 1.03
N PRO A 129 -1.61 -1.39 0.30
CA PRO A 129 -2.14 -2.64 -0.23
C PRO A 129 -1.17 -3.24 -1.26
N THR A 130 -1.01 -4.57 -1.22
CA THR A 130 -0.07 -5.26 -2.12
C THR A 130 -0.76 -6.12 -3.17
N THR A 131 -2.08 -6.34 -3.09
CA THR A 131 -2.82 -7.11 -4.08
C THR A 131 -4.08 -6.39 -4.54
N PRO A 132 -4.62 -6.71 -5.74
CA PRO A 132 -5.90 -6.19 -6.20
C PRO A 132 -7.05 -6.44 -5.21
N ALA A 133 -7.15 -7.63 -4.61
CA ALA A 133 -8.17 -7.93 -3.60
C ALA A 133 -8.05 -7.04 -2.36
N GLN A 134 -6.83 -6.76 -1.90
CA GLN A 134 -6.60 -5.83 -0.80
C GLN A 134 -7.06 -4.41 -1.16
N ALA A 135 -6.79 -3.93 -2.36
CA ALA A 135 -7.27 -2.64 -2.84
C ALA A 135 -8.82 -2.59 -2.88
N PHE A 136 -9.45 -3.61 -3.45
CA PHE A 136 -10.90 -3.76 -3.51
C PHE A 136 -11.54 -3.71 -2.11
N HIS A 137 -11.10 -4.56 -1.21
CA HIS A 137 -11.67 -4.64 0.13
C HIS A 137 -11.37 -3.41 0.98
N MET A 138 -10.22 -2.78 0.80
CA MET A 138 -9.87 -1.53 1.47
C MET A 138 -10.82 -0.39 1.11
N ILE A 139 -11.11 -0.22 -0.18
CA ILE A 139 -12.06 0.81 -0.67
C ILE A 139 -13.45 0.53 -0.12
N ARG A 140 -13.93 -0.70 -0.22
CA ARG A 140 -15.24 -1.08 0.31
C ARG A 140 -15.35 -0.92 1.82
N ARG A 141 -14.31 -1.34 2.56
CA ARG A 141 -14.23 -1.15 4.01
C ARG A 141 -14.36 0.32 4.40
N GLN A 142 -13.71 1.24 3.68
CA GLN A 142 -13.78 2.68 3.96
C GLN A 142 -15.22 3.18 4.01
N MET A 143 -16.07 2.67 3.14
CA MET A 143 -17.48 3.05 3.09
C MET A 143 -18.38 2.30 4.10
N ARG A 144 -17.97 1.10 4.52
CA ARG A 144 -18.73 0.26 5.44
C ARG A 144 -18.39 0.48 6.93
N MET A 145 -17.33 1.23 7.23
CA MET A 145 -16.98 1.55 8.61
C MET A 145 -18.04 2.45 9.25
N PRO A 146 -18.43 2.17 10.51
CA PRO A 146 -19.43 2.99 11.23
C PRO A 146 -18.94 4.43 11.47
N THR A 147 -17.63 4.61 11.65
CA THR A 147 -16.98 5.93 11.75
C THR A 147 -15.99 6.10 10.60
N ARG A 148 -16.29 7.03 9.70
CA ARG A 148 -15.43 7.31 8.55
C ARG A 148 -14.30 8.24 8.97
N LYS A 149 -13.07 7.79 8.78
CA LYS A 149 -11.84 8.54 9.02
C LYS A 149 -11.06 8.62 7.71
N PRO A 150 -10.23 9.64 7.48
CA PRO A 150 -9.41 9.70 6.28
C PRO A 150 -8.58 8.44 6.07
N LEU A 151 -8.58 7.94 4.85
CA LEU A 151 -7.76 6.81 4.40
C LEU A 151 -6.63 7.31 3.52
N VAL A 152 -5.41 7.08 3.95
CA VAL A 152 -4.18 7.38 3.21
C VAL A 152 -3.67 6.08 2.59
N VAL A 153 -3.58 6.03 1.26
CA VAL A 153 -3.17 4.84 0.51
C VAL A 153 -1.88 5.13 -0.22
N MET A 154 -0.84 4.39 0.07
CA MET A 154 0.42 4.41 -0.66
C MET A 154 0.32 3.51 -1.88
N THR A 155 0.44 4.09 -3.08
CA THR A 155 0.20 3.39 -4.35
C THR A 155 1.46 3.40 -5.22
N PRO A 156 2.24 2.30 -5.23
CA PRO A 156 3.38 2.17 -6.12
C PRO A 156 2.93 1.87 -7.56
N LYS A 157 3.64 2.43 -8.54
CA LYS A 157 3.33 2.31 -9.95
C LYS A 157 3.45 0.87 -10.47
N SER A 158 4.53 0.18 -10.11
CA SER A 158 4.84 -1.15 -10.63
C SER A 158 3.80 -2.20 -10.26
N LEU A 159 3.20 -2.12 -9.06
CA LEU A 159 2.18 -3.08 -8.64
C LEU A 159 0.91 -3.06 -9.51
N LEU A 160 0.60 -1.93 -10.12
CA LEU A 160 -0.59 -1.80 -10.97
C LEU A 160 -0.60 -2.78 -12.15
N ARG A 161 0.58 -3.28 -12.56
CA ARG A 161 0.77 -4.20 -13.67
C ARG A 161 1.72 -5.35 -13.36
N HIS A 162 2.01 -5.58 -12.11
CA HIS A 162 2.94 -6.63 -11.71
C HIS A 162 2.31 -8.01 -11.94
N LYS A 163 3.04 -8.90 -12.60
CA LYS A 163 2.54 -10.23 -13.01
C LYS A 163 2.07 -11.11 -11.84
N LEU A 164 2.70 -10.95 -10.68
CA LEU A 164 2.35 -11.68 -9.46
C LEU A 164 1.31 -10.95 -8.60
N ALA A 165 1.08 -9.65 -8.84
CA ALA A 165 0.08 -8.85 -8.13
C ALA A 165 -1.29 -8.99 -8.81
N VAL A 166 -1.84 -10.19 -8.75
CA VAL A 166 -3.15 -10.54 -9.30
C VAL A 166 -4.03 -11.17 -8.23
N SER A 167 -5.34 -11.08 -8.37
CA SER A 167 -6.29 -11.71 -7.47
C SER A 167 -7.37 -12.45 -8.24
N SER A 168 -7.84 -13.54 -7.67
CA SER A 168 -8.97 -14.31 -8.18
C SER A 168 -10.29 -13.59 -7.92
N LEU A 169 -11.35 -13.97 -8.63
CA LEU A 169 -12.71 -13.48 -8.35
C LEU A 169 -13.20 -13.97 -6.98
N ASP A 170 -12.76 -15.14 -6.54
CA ASP A 170 -13.11 -15.68 -5.23
C ASP A 170 -12.54 -14.82 -4.09
N GLU A 171 -11.30 -14.37 -4.20
CA GLU A 171 -10.71 -13.44 -3.22
C GLU A 171 -11.44 -12.10 -3.16
N LEU A 172 -12.03 -11.63 -4.28
CA LEU A 172 -12.85 -10.43 -4.32
C LEU A 172 -14.25 -10.67 -3.73
N ALA A 173 -14.85 -11.83 -4.00
CA ALA A 173 -16.22 -12.13 -3.57
C ALA A 173 -16.31 -12.57 -2.10
N ASN A 174 -15.37 -13.39 -1.66
CA ASN A 174 -15.45 -14.08 -0.36
C ASN A 174 -14.33 -13.65 0.62
N GLY A 175 -13.48 -12.72 0.22
CA GLY A 175 -12.38 -12.19 1.03
C GLY A 175 -12.76 -11.01 1.91
N GLY A 176 -11.74 -10.37 2.44
CA GLY A 176 -11.83 -9.15 3.24
C GLY A 176 -10.47 -8.45 3.34
N PHE A 177 -10.48 -7.19 3.75
CA PHE A 177 -9.22 -6.48 3.95
C PHE A 177 -8.44 -7.07 5.14
N GLN A 178 -7.25 -7.55 4.88
CA GLN A 178 -6.33 -8.06 5.88
C GLN A 178 -5.32 -6.98 6.25
N HIS A 179 -5.24 -6.60 7.52
CA HIS A 179 -4.27 -5.62 8.00
C HIS A 179 -2.83 -6.14 7.95
N LEU A 180 -2.69 -7.47 8.03
CA LEU A 180 -1.45 -8.20 7.90
C LEU A 180 -1.73 -9.51 7.14
N ILE A 181 -0.88 -9.83 6.18
CA ILE A 181 -0.95 -11.10 5.44
C ILE A 181 0.22 -11.97 5.88
N PRO A 182 -0.06 -13.11 6.56
CA PRO A 182 0.97 -14.03 7.02
C PRO A 182 1.57 -14.82 5.86
N ASP A 183 2.73 -15.42 6.07
CA ASP A 183 3.26 -16.41 5.16
C ASP A 183 2.61 -17.77 5.41
N THR A 184 1.69 -18.17 4.53
CA THR A 184 0.99 -19.46 4.61
C THR A 184 1.77 -20.60 3.97
N THR A 185 2.85 -20.33 3.26
CA THR A 185 3.66 -21.32 2.55
C THR A 185 4.85 -21.82 3.36
N ALA A 186 5.32 -21.04 4.32
CA ALA A 186 6.46 -21.36 5.15
C ALA A 186 6.13 -22.41 6.23
N ASP A 187 6.95 -23.47 6.28
CA ASP A 187 6.89 -24.45 7.40
C ASP A 187 7.48 -23.80 8.67
N ALA A 188 6.60 -23.43 9.61
CA ALA A 188 6.98 -22.76 10.84
C ALA A 188 8.07 -23.47 11.66
N ARG A 189 8.22 -24.81 11.48
CA ARG A 189 9.25 -25.59 12.17
C ARG A 189 10.65 -25.38 11.60
N LYS A 190 10.74 -24.90 10.34
CA LYS A 190 11.99 -24.70 9.60
C LYS A 190 12.41 -23.24 9.52
N VAL A 191 11.47 -22.31 9.72
CA VAL A 191 11.75 -20.89 9.62
C VAL A 191 12.74 -20.45 10.68
N ARG A 192 13.83 -19.83 10.24
CA ARG A 192 14.86 -19.21 11.10
C ARG A 192 14.85 -17.69 11.04
N ARG A 193 14.33 -17.14 9.94
CA ARG A 193 14.23 -15.71 9.71
C ARG A 193 12.83 -15.33 9.26
N VAL A 194 12.29 -14.24 9.82
CA VAL A 194 11.02 -13.66 9.39
C VAL A 194 11.32 -12.28 8.81
N VAL A 195 10.99 -12.06 7.55
CA VAL A 195 11.06 -10.75 6.92
C VAL A 195 9.65 -10.15 6.89
N VAL A 196 9.49 -9.05 7.59
CA VAL A 196 8.23 -8.28 7.63
C VAL A 196 8.43 -7.03 6.78
N CYS A 197 7.55 -6.79 5.83
CA CYS A 197 7.66 -5.67 4.90
C CYS A 197 6.29 -5.04 4.62
N SER A 198 6.29 -3.94 3.89
CA SER A 198 5.09 -3.26 3.41
C SER A 198 5.31 -2.80 1.97
N GLY A 199 4.28 -2.91 1.13
CA GLY A 199 4.32 -2.45 -0.25
C GLY A 199 5.03 -3.39 -1.22
N LYS A 200 5.45 -2.82 -2.35
CA LYS A 200 5.94 -3.59 -3.51
C LYS A 200 7.21 -4.41 -3.28
N VAL A 201 8.04 -4.04 -2.30
CA VAL A 201 9.27 -4.78 -1.96
C VAL A 201 8.99 -6.24 -1.62
N TYR A 202 7.77 -6.57 -1.23
CA TYR A 202 7.35 -7.95 -1.03
C TYR A 202 7.60 -8.82 -2.27
N TYR A 203 7.32 -8.30 -3.46
CA TYR A 203 7.47 -9.07 -4.70
C TYR A 203 8.93 -9.27 -5.06
N ASP A 204 9.78 -8.27 -4.85
CA ASP A 204 11.22 -8.39 -5.05
C ASP A 204 11.82 -9.45 -4.09
N LEU A 205 11.39 -9.43 -2.83
CA LEU A 205 11.78 -10.43 -1.82
C LEU A 205 11.27 -11.83 -2.21
N LEU A 206 10.03 -11.94 -2.68
CA LEU A 206 9.43 -13.20 -3.07
C LEU A 206 10.16 -13.83 -4.27
N GLU A 207 10.41 -13.03 -5.32
CA GLU A 207 11.11 -13.50 -6.52
C GLU A 207 12.54 -13.96 -6.20
N GLU A 208 13.28 -13.20 -5.39
CA GLU A 208 14.64 -13.57 -5.01
C GLU A 208 14.65 -14.79 -4.07
N ALA A 209 13.72 -14.89 -3.12
CA ALA A 209 13.60 -16.07 -2.25
C ALA A 209 13.28 -17.34 -3.06
N GLN A 210 12.40 -17.22 -4.07
CA GLN A 210 12.09 -18.35 -4.96
C GLN A 210 13.28 -18.74 -5.83
N LYS A 211 13.99 -17.78 -6.40
CA LYS A 211 15.20 -17.99 -7.21
C LYS A 211 16.29 -18.71 -6.42
N GLN A 212 16.51 -18.31 -5.17
CA GLN A 212 17.47 -18.93 -4.27
C GLN A 212 16.94 -20.20 -3.58
N LYS A 213 15.65 -20.53 -3.76
CA LYS A 213 14.98 -21.69 -3.15
C LYS A 213 15.07 -21.70 -1.62
N LEU A 214 14.96 -20.53 -1.00
CA LEU A 214 14.98 -20.37 0.45
C LEU A 214 13.74 -21.04 1.07
N LYS A 215 13.94 -21.89 2.07
CA LYS A 215 12.87 -22.64 2.77
C LYS A 215 12.79 -22.32 4.26
N ASP A 216 13.71 -21.52 4.74
CA ASP A 216 13.86 -21.13 6.14
C ASP A 216 13.64 -19.64 6.40
N VAL A 217 13.10 -18.93 5.40
CA VAL A 217 12.67 -17.54 5.48
C VAL A 217 11.16 -17.47 5.29
N ALA A 218 10.47 -16.73 6.14
CA ALA A 218 9.05 -16.40 5.98
C ALA A 218 8.88 -14.92 5.63
N LEU A 219 7.97 -14.62 4.69
CA LEU A 219 7.67 -13.26 4.23
C LEU A 219 6.29 -12.84 4.73
N VAL A 220 6.23 -11.83 5.58
CA VAL A 220 5.00 -11.31 6.19
C VAL A 220 4.76 -9.88 5.70
N ARG A 221 3.52 -9.59 5.25
CA ARG A 221 3.15 -8.27 4.72
C ARG A 221 2.30 -7.51 5.71
N VAL A 222 2.68 -6.27 6.01
CA VAL A 222 1.84 -5.32 6.75
C VAL A 222 1.14 -4.42 5.72
N GLU A 223 -0.16 -4.63 5.55
CA GLU A 223 -1.00 -3.90 4.59
C GLU A 223 -1.57 -2.61 5.18
N GLN A 224 -1.68 -2.55 6.50
CA GLN A 224 -2.08 -1.35 7.24
C GLN A 224 -1.03 -0.99 8.28
N LEU A 225 -0.38 0.17 8.09
CA LEU A 225 0.64 0.67 9.00
C LEU A 225 0.03 1.44 10.20
N TYR A 226 -1.17 2.02 10.02
CA TYR A 226 -1.88 2.65 11.11
C TYR A 226 -3.42 2.51 10.97
N PRO A 227 -4.16 2.14 12.00
CA PRO A 227 -3.66 1.58 13.26
C PRO A 227 -2.81 0.32 13.04
N PHE A 228 -1.71 0.19 13.79
CA PHE A 228 -0.77 -0.91 13.59
C PHE A 228 -1.35 -2.26 14.05
N PRO A 229 -1.27 -3.35 13.27
CA PRO A 229 -1.92 -4.64 13.54
C PRO A 229 -1.14 -5.47 14.58
N ARG A 230 -0.97 -4.98 15.80
CA ARG A 230 -0.15 -5.59 16.85
C ARG A 230 -0.55 -7.03 17.19
N GLU A 231 -1.84 -7.28 17.36
CA GLU A 231 -2.34 -8.61 17.74
C GLU A 231 -2.04 -9.64 16.65
N MET A 232 -2.27 -9.28 15.38
CA MET A 232 -2.02 -10.17 14.25
C MET A 232 -0.52 -10.45 14.09
N LEU A 233 0.33 -9.41 14.21
CA LEU A 233 1.77 -9.57 14.14
C LEU A 233 2.30 -10.40 15.31
N THR A 234 1.81 -10.17 16.52
CA THR A 234 2.17 -10.96 17.72
C THR A 234 1.82 -12.44 17.52
N ALA A 235 0.62 -12.72 17.01
CA ALA A 235 0.18 -14.10 16.74
C ALA A 235 1.07 -14.78 15.69
N GLU A 236 1.43 -14.06 14.62
CA GLU A 236 2.28 -14.60 13.57
C GLU A 236 3.72 -14.85 14.04
N LEU A 237 4.32 -13.89 14.76
CA LEU A 237 5.66 -14.06 15.31
C LEU A 237 5.72 -15.18 16.37
N LYS A 238 4.65 -15.38 17.13
CA LYS A 238 4.52 -16.53 18.04
C LYS A 238 4.40 -17.84 17.29
N ARG A 239 3.66 -17.90 16.18
CA ARG A 239 3.59 -19.06 15.29
C ARG A 239 4.98 -19.41 14.75
N LEU A 240 5.77 -18.40 14.41
CA LEU A 240 7.13 -18.51 13.88
C LEU A 240 8.21 -18.40 14.98
N SER A 241 7.93 -18.82 16.19
CA SER A 241 8.78 -18.63 17.39
C SER A 241 10.16 -19.29 17.33
N LYS A 242 10.38 -20.20 16.37
CA LYS A 242 11.71 -20.76 16.12
C LYS A 242 12.67 -19.83 15.40
N ALA A 243 12.13 -18.84 14.68
CA ALA A 243 12.93 -17.81 14.05
C ALA A 243 13.55 -16.93 15.14
N ARG A 244 14.85 -16.67 15.03
CA ARG A 244 15.57 -15.77 15.93
C ARG A 244 15.71 -14.36 15.38
N GLU A 245 15.77 -14.26 14.07
CA GLU A 245 15.91 -12.99 13.36
C GLU A 245 14.55 -12.57 12.80
N VAL A 246 14.11 -11.39 13.18
CA VAL A 246 12.94 -10.71 12.63
C VAL A 246 13.43 -9.43 11.98
N ILE A 247 13.22 -9.30 10.67
CA ILE A 247 13.72 -8.19 9.87
C ILE A 247 12.55 -7.30 9.46
N TRP A 248 12.62 -5.99 9.74
CA TRP A 248 11.80 -5.03 9.01
C TRP A 248 12.51 -4.64 7.73
N CYS A 249 11.87 -4.88 6.60
CA CYS A 249 12.40 -4.51 5.29
C CYS A 249 11.55 -3.42 4.66
N GLN A 250 12.17 -2.31 4.26
CA GLN A 250 11.52 -1.21 3.52
C GLN A 250 12.44 -0.68 2.42
N GLU A 251 11.85 -0.06 1.40
CA GLU A 251 12.59 0.53 0.27
C GLU A 251 13.06 1.96 0.55
N GLU A 252 12.32 2.68 1.38
CA GLU A 252 12.66 4.03 1.77
C GLU A 252 13.97 4.07 2.56
N PRO A 253 14.73 5.18 2.49
CA PRO A 253 15.86 5.39 3.37
C PRO A 253 15.50 5.23 4.84
N GLN A 254 16.45 4.82 5.65
CA GLN A 254 16.24 4.53 7.07
C GLN A 254 15.58 5.67 7.86
N ASN A 255 15.87 6.92 7.53
CA ASN A 255 15.29 8.12 8.15
C ASN A 255 13.91 8.48 7.59
N GLN A 256 13.42 7.77 6.58
CA GLN A 256 12.13 7.94 5.93
C GLN A 256 11.29 6.65 6.06
N GLY A 257 10.09 6.65 5.48
CA GLY A 257 9.23 5.47 5.51
C GLY A 257 8.67 5.15 6.89
N ALA A 258 8.44 3.86 7.14
CA ALA A 258 7.74 3.43 8.33
C ALA A 258 8.65 3.14 9.55
N TRP A 259 9.93 2.84 9.36
CA TRP A 259 10.80 2.26 10.39
C TRP A 259 10.71 2.93 11.75
N TYR A 260 11.02 4.21 11.83
CA TYR A 260 11.03 4.91 13.11
C TYR A 260 9.64 5.12 13.71
N GLN A 261 8.61 5.14 12.86
CA GLN A 261 7.23 5.36 13.29
C GLN A 261 6.56 4.08 13.80
N ILE A 262 7.00 2.90 13.34
CA ILE A 262 6.39 1.63 13.75
C ILE A 262 7.23 0.82 14.74
N LYS A 263 8.52 1.09 14.88
CA LYS A 263 9.44 0.31 15.71
C LYS A 263 8.92 0.07 17.12
N HIS A 264 8.44 1.11 17.78
CA HIS A 264 7.87 1.04 19.15
C HIS A 264 6.54 0.28 19.23
N HIS A 265 5.86 0.08 18.09
CA HIS A 265 4.70 -0.80 17.98
C HIS A 265 5.10 -2.25 17.69
N PHE A 266 6.21 -2.42 16.97
CA PHE A 266 6.69 -3.71 16.51
C PHE A 266 7.43 -4.49 17.61
N GLU A 267 8.35 -3.84 18.32
CA GLU A 267 9.17 -4.49 19.35
C GLU A 267 8.37 -5.29 20.40
N PRO A 268 7.22 -4.79 20.90
CA PRO A 268 6.39 -5.55 21.83
C PRO A 268 5.74 -6.82 21.23
N CYS A 269 5.73 -6.97 19.90
CA CYS A 269 5.16 -8.14 19.22
C CYS A 269 6.12 -9.32 19.15
N LEU A 270 7.41 -9.13 19.45
CA LEU A 270 8.43 -10.16 19.36
C LEU A 270 8.18 -11.29 20.36
N ALA A 271 8.32 -12.54 19.90
CA ALA A 271 8.32 -13.68 20.78
C ALA A 271 9.66 -13.81 21.54
N ALA A 272 9.67 -14.54 22.62
CA ALA A 272 10.87 -14.73 23.44
C ALA A 272 12.05 -15.25 22.61
N GLY A 273 13.17 -14.56 22.69
CA GLY A 273 14.41 -14.87 21.96
C GLY A 273 14.46 -14.43 20.51
N GLN A 274 13.45 -13.70 20.02
CA GLN A 274 13.51 -13.01 18.72
C GLN A 274 14.17 -11.64 18.88
N THR A 275 14.90 -11.23 17.85
CA THR A 275 15.56 -9.90 17.78
C THR A 275 15.12 -9.19 16.50
N LEU A 276 14.73 -7.92 16.64
CA LEU A 276 14.33 -7.08 15.50
C LEU A 276 15.56 -6.40 14.87
N HIS A 277 15.65 -6.51 13.56
CA HIS A 277 16.68 -5.89 12.73
C HIS A 277 16.04 -5.06 11.62
N TYR A 278 16.84 -4.22 10.98
CA TYR A 278 16.45 -3.40 9.84
C TYR A 278 17.21 -3.81 8.58
N ALA A 279 16.49 -3.89 7.46
CA ALA A 279 17.05 -4.01 6.12
C ALA A 279 16.40 -2.94 5.23
N GLY A 280 17.20 -2.12 4.58
CA GLY A 280 16.73 -1.02 3.74
C GLY A 280 17.87 -0.12 3.33
N ARG A 281 17.53 0.94 2.62
CA ARG A 281 18.53 1.94 2.18
C ARG A 281 19.13 2.69 3.36
N GLY A 282 20.36 3.17 3.18
CA GLY A 282 21.00 4.10 4.09
C GLY A 282 20.20 5.40 4.25
N ARG A 283 20.57 6.24 5.21
CA ARG A 283 19.92 7.55 5.42
C ARG A 283 20.12 8.45 4.20
N SER A 284 19.08 9.14 3.79
CA SER A 284 19.14 10.10 2.67
C SER A 284 18.19 11.27 2.90
N PRO A 285 18.55 12.50 2.49
CA PRO A 285 17.64 13.63 2.47
C PRO A 285 16.65 13.57 1.29
N SER A 286 16.96 12.79 0.26
CA SER A 286 16.17 12.66 -0.95
C SER A 286 15.18 11.49 -0.86
N PRO A 287 13.98 11.61 -1.45
CA PRO A 287 13.02 10.51 -1.56
C PRO A 287 13.28 9.58 -2.75
N ALA A 288 14.34 9.77 -3.50
CA ALA A 288 14.72 8.94 -4.66
C ALA A 288 16.24 8.94 -4.84
N ALA A 289 16.78 7.86 -5.41
CA ALA A 289 18.16 7.82 -5.87
C ALA A 289 18.37 8.76 -7.08
N GLY A 290 19.53 9.41 -7.16
CA GLY A 290 19.84 10.33 -8.25
C GLY A 290 20.09 9.65 -9.59
N HIS A 291 20.57 8.40 -9.58
CA HIS A 291 20.86 7.60 -10.76
C HIS A 291 20.20 6.22 -10.69
N TYR A 292 19.78 5.73 -11.84
CA TYR A 292 19.12 4.42 -11.93
C TYR A 292 20.02 3.26 -11.48
N ASN A 293 21.31 3.30 -11.81
CA ASN A 293 22.23 2.24 -11.40
C ASN A 293 22.42 2.18 -9.88
N ASP A 294 22.44 3.33 -9.21
CA ASP A 294 22.51 3.40 -7.75
C ASP A 294 21.25 2.83 -7.14
N HIS A 295 20.09 3.17 -7.69
CA HIS A 295 18.80 2.58 -7.28
C HIS A 295 18.82 1.04 -7.36
N VAL A 296 19.30 0.49 -8.49
CA VAL A 296 19.37 -0.97 -8.69
C VAL A 296 20.32 -1.63 -7.69
N ALA A 297 21.50 -1.03 -7.49
CA ALA A 297 22.48 -1.56 -6.54
C ALA A 297 21.96 -1.56 -5.11
N GLU A 298 21.35 -0.46 -4.67
CA GLU A 298 20.72 -0.34 -3.35
C GLU A 298 19.56 -1.32 -3.16
N GLN A 299 18.72 -1.51 -4.21
CA GLN A 299 17.60 -2.46 -4.16
C GLN A 299 18.10 -3.89 -3.99
N GLN A 300 19.13 -4.28 -4.74
CA GLN A 300 19.74 -5.60 -4.60
C GLN A 300 20.38 -5.80 -3.21
N ALA A 301 21.06 -4.79 -2.70
CA ALA A 301 21.69 -4.84 -1.38
C ALA A 301 20.65 -5.04 -0.27
N LEU A 302 19.58 -4.25 -0.24
CA LEU A 302 18.54 -4.37 0.80
C LEU A 302 17.81 -5.73 0.74
N ILE A 303 17.59 -6.29 -0.45
CA ILE A 303 16.98 -7.62 -0.60
C ILE A 303 17.93 -8.69 -0.06
N ALA A 304 19.23 -8.62 -0.37
CA ALA A 304 20.22 -9.55 0.15
C ALA A 304 20.33 -9.44 1.69
N ASP A 305 20.32 -8.24 2.25
CA ASP A 305 20.35 -7.99 3.69
C ASP A 305 19.09 -8.54 4.37
N ALA A 306 17.93 -8.42 3.75
CA ALA A 306 16.69 -8.95 4.28
C ALA A 306 16.67 -10.49 4.29
N LEU A 307 17.13 -11.13 3.23
CA LEU A 307 16.96 -12.57 3.01
C LEU A 307 18.12 -13.43 3.50
N VAL A 308 19.37 -13.02 3.26
CA VAL A 308 20.54 -13.92 3.33
C VAL A 308 21.63 -13.40 4.25
N ASN A 309 21.98 -12.13 4.18
CA ASN A 309 23.10 -11.60 4.93
C ASN A 309 22.86 -11.70 6.44
N PRO A 310 23.93 -11.94 7.24
CA PRO A 310 23.79 -11.88 8.70
C PRO A 310 23.10 -10.58 9.08
N ALA A 311 22.10 -10.67 9.96
CA ALA A 311 21.41 -9.50 10.48
C ALA A 311 22.41 -8.64 11.29
N THR A 312 23.20 -7.87 10.57
CA THR A 312 24.13 -6.95 11.19
C THR A 312 23.34 -5.73 11.62
N GLY A 313 23.29 -5.46 12.91
CA GLY A 313 22.80 -4.18 13.44
C GLY A 313 23.71 -3.01 13.04
N LYS A 314 24.22 -3.02 11.82
CA LYS A 314 24.95 -1.89 11.25
C LYS A 314 23.94 -0.79 10.95
N VAL A 315 23.64 -0.02 11.99
CA VAL A 315 23.36 1.41 11.79
C VAL A 315 24.56 1.92 11.00
N ALA A 316 24.36 2.30 9.74
CA ALA A 316 25.41 2.96 8.99
C ALA A 316 25.93 4.09 9.89
N ALA A 317 27.23 4.07 10.15
CA ALA A 317 27.89 5.12 10.91
C ALA A 317 27.59 6.47 10.22
N GLU A 318 27.37 7.50 11.02
CA GLU A 318 27.18 8.88 10.58
C GLU A 318 28.31 9.35 9.70
#